data_5667cbd2a5e1575f6cfffee3b3a77884
#
_entry.id   5667cbd2a5e1575f6cfffee3b3a77884
#
_cell.length_a   1.000
_cell.length_b   1.000
_cell.length_c   1.000
_cell.angle_alpha   90.00
_cell.angle_beta   90.00
_cell.angle_gamma   90.00
#
_symmetry.space_group_name_H-M   'P 1'
#
loop_
_entity.id
_entity.type
_entity.pdbx_description
1 polymer ?
#
loop_
_entity_poly.entity_id
_entity_poly.type
_entity_poly.pdbx_seq_one_letter_code
_entity_poly.pdbx_strand_id
1 'polypeptide(L)'
;MGLYHWLFDTKTAPRTAKRKRGRPRTTPMMSCERRAAASGTRQVAPSINKPTNAKSIYIDGEWNSLTKPQKFYLLGYCFDEQHAGWLYDENDYTYMGKTLYRLPYRGKNLLTRSAVLELFRGVDNIYFYGPDIGMLEKCFHIDLRSRYNCINLLAATKQLEPNAKSHKLVEYEHQAGIYRETEGYKHNSIFNVHRDWYTDPQHRARVLLYNKEDVINLLKVKRFIYKKYRVTKQQEKNWKL
;
A
#
# COMPACT_ATOMS: atom_id res chain seq x y z
N MET A 1 -7.72 -14.93 -17.62
CA MET A 1 -6.38 -15.31 -18.12
C MET A 1 -5.40 -14.18 -17.93
N GLY A 2 -4.49 -14.30 -17.02
CA GLY A 2 -3.09 -14.10 -17.18
C GLY A 2 -2.55 -12.67 -17.04
N LEU A 3 -2.32 -12.15 -15.80
CA LEU A 3 -1.51 -10.95 -15.57
C LEU A 3 -0.35 -11.16 -14.59
N TYR A 4 -0.05 -12.40 -14.25
CA TYR A 4 1.08 -12.73 -13.35
C TYR A 4 2.26 -13.45 -14.04
N HIS A 5 2.35 -13.47 -15.39
CA HIS A 5 3.39 -14.23 -16.11
C HIS A 5 4.56 -13.38 -16.63
N TRP A 6 4.75 -12.14 -16.17
CA TRP A 6 5.80 -11.24 -16.70
C TRP A 6 6.96 -10.97 -15.71
N LEU A 7 7.22 -11.86 -14.80
CA LEU A 7 8.42 -11.73 -13.96
C LEU A 7 9.28 -13.00 -14.14
N PHE A 8 10.26 -12.94 -14.98
CA PHE A 8 11.40 -13.80 -15.21
C PHE A 8 11.50 -14.31 -16.67
N ASP A 9 12.01 -13.43 -17.53
CA ASP A 9 12.74 -13.90 -18.69
C ASP A 9 13.98 -13.00 -18.87
N THR A 10 15.11 -13.52 -18.39
CA THR A 10 16.44 -12.92 -18.56
C THR A 10 17.00 -13.40 -19.88
N LYS A 11 16.92 -12.58 -20.94
CA LYS A 11 17.74 -12.75 -22.12
C LYS A 11 18.86 -11.71 -22.13
N THR A 12 20.05 -12.25 -22.03
CA THR A 12 21.38 -11.66 -22.21
C THR A 12 21.47 -10.75 -23.44
N ALA A 13 21.95 -9.52 -23.23
CA ALA A 13 22.41 -8.62 -24.29
C ALA A 13 23.94 -8.48 -24.27
N PRO A 14 24.61 -8.24 -25.41
CA PRO A 14 26.03 -8.45 -25.57
C PRO A 14 26.90 -7.30 -25.06
N ARG A 15 28.11 -7.68 -24.63
CA ARG A 15 29.22 -6.82 -24.20
C ARG A 15 29.73 -5.95 -25.36
N THR A 16 29.81 -4.65 -25.15
CA THR A 16 30.70 -3.79 -25.97
C THR A 16 31.57 -2.91 -25.08
N ALA A 17 32.84 -3.16 -25.30
CA ALA A 17 34.04 -2.29 -25.27
C ALA A 17 34.21 -1.15 -24.23
N LYS A 18 35.33 -1.32 -23.51
CA LYS A 18 36.08 -0.35 -22.69
C LYS A 18 36.39 0.96 -23.43
N ARG A 19 36.15 2.10 -22.75
CA ARG A 19 36.90 3.33 -23.01
C ARG A 19 37.44 3.87 -21.69
N LYS A 20 38.80 3.88 -21.56
CA LYS A 20 39.56 4.59 -20.54
C LYS A 20 39.62 6.08 -20.88
N ARG A 21 39.59 6.93 -19.84
CA ARG A 21 40.15 8.31 -19.69
C ARG A 21 39.18 9.08 -18.79
N GLY A 22 39.60 9.83 -17.78
CA GLY A 22 40.78 10.50 -17.33
C GLY A 22 40.38 11.15 -16.01
N ARG A 23 41.33 11.27 -15.08
CA ARG A 23 41.16 11.96 -13.80
C ARG A 23 40.90 13.45 -13.99
N PRO A 24 39.95 14.06 -13.27
CA PRO A 24 40.00 15.51 -12.99
C PRO A 24 40.43 15.81 -11.55
N ARG A 25 41.13 16.91 -11.49
CA ARG A 25 41.81 17.60 -10.40
C ARG A 25 40.90 17.82 -9.18
N THR A 26 41.50 17.62 -8.01
CA THR A 26 41.04 18.06 -6.71
C THR A 26 41.01 19.59 -6.61
N THR A 27 39.83 20.15 -6.35
CA THR A 27 39.68 21.54 -5.89
C THR A 27 39.25 21.49 -4.42
N PRO A 28 39.77 22.36 -3.53
CA PRO A 28 39.49 22.31 -2.09
C PRO A 28 38.04 22.72 -1.82
N MET A 29 37.36 21.90 -1.03
CA MET A 29 36.04 22.22 -0.48
C MET A 29 36.19 23.35 0.57
N MET A 30 35.61 24.50 0.26
CA MET A 30 35.29 25.50 1.27
C MET A 30 34.08 24.98 2.08
N SER A 31 34.30 24.76 3.36
CA SER A 31 33.25 24.45 4.33
C SER A 31 32.33 25.66 4.51
N CYS A 32 31.13 25.56 3.98
CA CYS A 32 30.04 26.49 4.27
C CYS A 32 29.09 25.83 5.28
N GLU A 33 29.43 25.95 6.56
CA GLU A 33 28.53 25.67 7.67
C GLU A 33 27.40 26.72 7.66
N ARG A 34 26.35 26.44 6.92
CA ARG A 34 25.06 27.11 7.13
C ARG A 34 24.29 26.34 8.20
N ARG A 35 24.26 26.91 9.41
CA ARG A 35 23.30 26.59 10.45
C ARG A 35 21.89 26.74 9.85
N ALA A 36 21.26 25.62 9.51
CA ALA A 36 19.84 25.57 9.23
C ALA A 36 19.12 25.76 10.57
N ALA A 37 18.53 26.94 10.75
CA ALA A 37 17.57 27.17 11.83
C ALA A 37 16.43 26.17 11.65
N ALA A 38 16.31 25.25 12.59
CA ALA A 38 15.19 24.30 12.66
C ALA A 38 13.92 25.10 12.99
N SER A 39 13.21 25.55 11.96
CA SER A 39 11.82 25.95 12.11
C SER A 39 11.02 24.66 12.37
N GLY A 40 10.77 24.38 13.64
CA GLY A 40 9.95 23.28 14.07
C GLY A 40 8.50 23.50 13.64
N THR A 41 8.19 23.16 12.40
CA THR A 41 6.82 22.95 11.97
C THR A 41 6.29 21.75 12.75
N ARG A 42 5.49 22.04 13.77
CA ARG A 42 4.75 21.03 14.55
C ARG A 42 3.95 20.21 13.56
N GLN A 43 4.42 19.00 13.25
CA GLN A 43 3.68 18.07 12.39
C GLN A 43 2.36 17.78 13.12
N VAL A 44 1.26 18.22 12.53
CA VAL A 44 -0.08 17.89 13.01
C VAL A 44 -0.24 16.39 12.87
N ALA A 45 -0.48 15.71 13.98
CA ALA A 45 -0.71 14.27 13.96
C ALA A 45 -1.89 13.94 13.01
N PRO A 46 -1.80 12.86 12.21
CA PRO A 46 -2.89 12.48 11.31
C PRO A 46 -4.17 12.24 12.11
N SER A 47 -5.28 12.77 11.60
CA SER A 47 -6.61 12.54 12.19
C SER A 47 -7.09 11.14 11.82
N ILE A 48 -6.60 10.13 12.54
CA ILE A 48 -7.00 8.74 12.34
C ILE A 48 -8.30 8.53 13.12
N ASN A 49 -9.38 8.21 12.39
CA ASN A 49 -10.67 7.86 12.99
C ASN A 49 -10.60 6.41 13.50
N LYS A 50 -10.16 6.25 14.75
CA LYS A 50 -9.90 4.97 15.39
C LYS A 50 -10.79 4.74 16.61
N PRO A 51 -11.47 3.59 16.71
CA PRO A 51 -12.18 3.21 17.94
C PRO A 51 -11.20 3.01 19.10
N THR A 52 -11.61 3.40 20.30
CA THR A 52 -10.75 3.41 21.51
C THR A 52 -10.12 2.05 21.82
N ASN A 53 -10.79 0.94 21.50
CA ASN A 53 -10.36 -0.43 21.81
C ASN A 53 -10.14 -1.29 20.55
N ALA A 54 -9.78 -0.69 19.42
CA ALA A 54 -9.56 -1.42 18.17
C ALA A 54 -8.37 -2.38 18.31
N LYS A 55 -8.65 -3.70 18.24
CA LYS A 55 -7.65 -4.77 18.30
C LYS A 55 -7.27 -5.31 16.93
N SER A 56 -8.05 -5.00 15.93
CA SER A 56 -7.83 -5.45 14.55
C SER A 56 -7.98 -4.30 13.58
N ILE A 57 -7.18 -4.34 12.51
CA ILE A 57 -7.24 -3.41 11.39
C ILE A 57 -7.17 -4.19 10.08
N TYR A 58 -7.86 -3.71 9.07
CA TYR A 58 -7.85 -4.23 7.71
C TYR A 58 -7.21 -3.18 6.83
N ILE A 59 -6.28 -3.57 5.98
CA ILE A 59 -5.52 -2.64 5.13
C ILE A 59 -5.48 -3.12 3.69
N ASP A 60 -5.40 -2.16 2.80
CA ASP A 60 -5.12 -2.35 1.39
C ASP A 60 -4.25 -1.20 0.88
N GLY A 61 -3.26 -1.51 0.08
CA GLY A 61 -2.25 -0.55 -0.33
C GLY A 61 -2.07 -0.43 -1.83
N GLU A 62 -1.82 0.81 -2.29
CA GLU A 62 -1.48 1.11 -3.67
C GLU A 62 -0.04 1.61 -3.78
N TRP A 63 0.73 0.99 -4.66
CA TRP A 63 2.13 1.37 -4.89
C TRP A 63 2.53 1.21 -6.35
N ASN A 64 3.58 1.92 -6.73
CA ASN A 64 4.19 1.75 -8.04
C ASN A 64 5.38 0.81 -7.99
N SER A 65 5.24 -0.37 -8.59
CA SER A 65 6.30 -1.37 -8.68
C SER A 65 7.25 -1.16 -9.87
N LEU A 66 6.89 -0.31 -10.83
CA LEU A 66 7.62 -0.13 -12.08
C LEU A 66 8.76 0.90 -11.98
N THR A 67 8.72 1.80 -10.99
CA THR A 67 9.76 2.80 -10.77
C THR A 67 10.72 2.39 -9.65
N LYS A 68 11.96 2.87 -9.72
CA LYS A 68 12.92 2.74 -8.62
C LYS A 68 13.28 4.14 -8.12
N PRO A 69 13.17 4.42 -6.82
CA PRO A 69 12.64 3.54 -5.77
C PRO A 69 11.13 3.28 -5.94
N GLN A 70 10.66 2.13 -5.46
CA GLN A 70 9.24 1.82 -5.40
C GLN A 70 8.56 2.83 -4.47
N LYS A 71 7.40 3.34 -4.87
CA LYS A 71 6.66 4.35 -4.13
C LYS A 71 5.29 3.81 -3.73
N PHE A 72 5.05 3.78 -2.43
CA PHE A 72 3.75 3.54 -1.85
C PHE A 72 3.02 4.89 -1.75
N TYR A 73 1.83 5.05 -2.34
CA TYR A 73 1.18 6.35 -2.43
C TYR A 73 -0.21 6.41 -1.78
N LEU A 74 -0.83 5.26 -1.49
CA LEU A 74 -2.11 5.18 -0.81
C LEU A 74 -2.14 3.96 0.10
N LEU A 75 -2.60 4.14 1.33
CA LEU A 75 -2.91 3.10 2.30
C LEU A 75 -4.34 3.30 2.78
N GLY A 76 -5.25 2.45 2.33
CA GLY A 76 -6.58 2.34 2.90
C GLY A 76 -6.57 1.52 4.16
N TYR A 77 -7.46 1.86 5.08
CA TYR A 77 -7.65 1.11 6.31
C TYR A 77 -9.09 1.13 6.80
N CYS A 78 -9.50 0.08 7.50
CA CYS A 78 -10.67 0.13 8.35
C CYS A 78 -10.46 -0.69 9.63
N PHE A 79 -11.09 -0.23 10.71
CA PHE A 79 -11.19 -0.97 11.97
C PHE A 79 -12.52 -1.73 12.04
N ASP A 80 -13.55 -1.10 11.54
CA ASP A 80 -14.90 -1.61 11.31
C ASP A 80 -15.57 -0.84 10.16
N GLU A 81 -16.83 -1.11 9.87
CA GLU A 81 -17.54 -0.51 8.73
C GLU A 81 -17.76 1.01 8.87
N GLN A 82 -17.69 1.56 10.09
CA GLN A 82 -17.88 2.99 10.38
C GLN A 82 -16.55 3.75 10.50
N HIS A 83 -15.48 3.04 10.86
CA HIS A 83 -14.16 3.61 11.11
C HIS A 83 -13.20 3.18 9.99
N ALA A 84 -13.37 3.79 8.83
CA ALA A 84 -12.52 3.62 7.66
C ALA A 84 -11.88 4.96 7.24
N GLY A 85 -10.73 4.87 6.57
CA GLY A 85 -10.03 6.05 6.10
C GLY A 85 -8.82 5.72 5.24
N TRP A 86 -8.03 6.74 4.95
CA TRP A 86 -6.83 6.65 4.12
C TRP A 86 -5.68 7.44 4.71
N LEU A 87 -4.46 6.95 4.44
CA LEU A 87 -3.24 7.74 4.43
C LEU A 87 -2.74 7.77 2.99
N TYR A 88 -2.39 8.93 2.47
CA TYR A 88 -1.95 9.08 1.09
C TYR A 88 -0.79 10.06 0.94
N ASP A 89 -0.03 9.91 -0.12
CA ASP A 89 1.06 10.81 -0.46
C ASP A 89 0.51 12.09 -1.07
N GLU A 90 0.76 13.20 -0.39
CA GLU A 90 0.37 14.55 -0.82
C GLU A 90 1.48 15.29 -1.56
N ASN A 91 2.65 14.68 -1.71
CA ASN A 91 3.75 15.33 -2.40
C ASN A 91 3.39 15.63 -3.85
N ASP A 92 3.86 16.78 -4.34
CA ASP A 92 3.72 17.13 -5.73
C ASP A 92 4.40 16.09 -6.60
N TYR A 93 3.68 15.56 -7.57
CA TYR A 93 4.26 14.70 -8.58
C TYR A 93 4.85 15.53 -9.69
N THR A 94 6.15 15.40 -9.85
CA THR A 94 6.86 16.04 -10.96
C THR A 94 7.09 15.01 -12.06
N TYR A 95 6.46 15.21 -13.21
CA TYR A 95 6.68 14.42 -14.40
C TYR A 95 7.38 15.26 -15.45
N MET A 96 8.53 14.80 -15.95
CA MET A 96 9.37 15.54 -16.91
C MET A 96 9.70 16.97 -16.47
N GLY A 97 9.98 17.19 -15.19
CA GLY A 97 10.32 18.50 -14.63
C GLY A 97 9.14 19.46 -14.42
N LYS A 98 7.89 19.02 -14.68
CA LYS A 98 6.69 19.82 -14.43
C LYS A 98 5.93 19.30 -13.23
N THR A 99 5.58 20.19 -12.29
CA THR A 99 4.67 19.86 -11.20
C THR A 99 3.25 19.79 -11.78
N LEU A 100 2.64 18.61 -11.72
CA LEU A 100 1.38 18.35 -12.40
C LEU A 100 0.16 18.63 -11.55
N TYR A 101 0.22 18.40 -10.23
CA TYR A 101 -0.96 18.60 -9.38
C TYR A 101 -0.63 18.62 -7.88
N ARG A 102 -1.42 19.40 -7.10
CA ARG A 102 -1.43 19.38 -5.63
C ARG A 102 -2.78 18.88 -5.14
N LEU A 103 -2.75 17.91 -4.21
CA LEU A 103 -3.95 17.46 -3.54
C LEU A 103 -4.58 18.59 -2.72
N PRO A 104 -5.94 18.78 -2.80
CA PRO A 104 -6.62 19.82 -2.04
C PRO A 104 -6.62 19.61 -0.51
N TYR A 105 -6.33 18.40 -0.04
CA TYR A 105 -6.36 18.02 1.38
C TYR A 105 -4.96 18.02 1.96
N ARG A 106 -4.48 19.17 2.40
CA ARG A 106 -3.17 19.28 3.04
C ARG A 106 -3.22 18.86 4.50
N GLY A 107 -2.33 17.98 4.92
CA GLY A 107 -1.85 17.84 6.29
C GLY A 107 -2.60 16.88 7.21
N LYS A 108 -3.79 16.38 6.89
CA LYS A 108 -4.54 15.51 7.82
C LYS A 108 -4.36 14.00 7.60
N ASN A 109 -4.04 13.58 6.38
CA ASN A 109 -3.98 12.16 6.01
C ASN A 109 -2.66 11.80 5.33
N LEU A 110 -1.57 12.49 5.68
CA LEU A 110 -0.29 12.32 5.04
C LEU A 110 0.31 10.94 5.31
N LEU A 111 0.65 10.23 4.24
CA LEU A 111 1.29 8.93 4.29
C LEU A 111 2.78 9.08 4.63
N THR A 112 3.08 9.01 5.91
CA THR A 112 4.44 9.05 6.46
C THR A 112 4.71 7.83 7.31
N ARG A 113 5.99 7.54 7.58
CA ARG A 113 6.39 6.49 8.51
C ARG A 113 5.72 6.64 9.88
N SER A 114 5.69 7.86 10.42
CA SER A 114 5.08 8.14 11.72
C SER A 114 3.57 7.93 11.70
N ALA A 115 2.88 8.35 10.64
CA ALA A 115 1.44 8.14 10.48
C ALA A 115 1.08 6.66 10.39
N VAL A 116 1.87 5.87 9.64
CA VAL A 116 1.67 4.41 9.54
C VAL A 116 1.88 3.73 10.91
N LEU A 117 2.90 4.10 11.65
CA LEU A 117 3.13 3.57 13.00
C LEU A 117 2.04 3.98 13.99
N GLU A 118 1.51 5.21 13.88
CA GLU A 118 0.39 5.69 14.69
C GLU A 118 -0.90 4.94 14.38
N LEU A 119 -1.14 4.65 13.09
CA LEU A 119 -2.30 3.86 12.65
C LEU A 119 -2.35 2.49 13.34
N PHE A 120 -1.20 1.82 13.47
CA PHE A 120 -1.11 0.49 14.07
C PHE A 120 -0.97 0.48 15.60
N ARG A 121 -0.78 1.63 16.25
CA ARG A 121 -0.59 1.68 17.71
C ARG A 121 -1.77 1.03 18.45
N GLY A 122 -1.51 0.08 19.35
CA GLY A 122 -2.52 -0.63 20.17
C GLY A 122 -3.37 -1.65 19.41
N VAL A 123 -3.07 -1.91 18.13
CA VAL A 123 -3.62 -3.01 17.33
C VAL A 123 -2.85 -4.29 17.63
N ASP A 124 -3.53 -5.42 17.65
CA ASP A 124 -2.90 -6.74 17.81
C ASP A 124 -2.80 -7.46 16.45
N ASN A 125 -3.82 -7.30 15.58
CA ASN A 125 -3.94 -8.03 14.32
C ASN A 125 -4.07 -7.08 13.12
N ILE A 126 -3.27 -7.32 12.08
CA ILE A 126 -3.34 -6.62 10.79
C ILE A 126 -3.77 -7.64 9.72
N TYR A 127 -4.95 -7.43 9.14
CA TYR A 127 -5.48 -8.25 8.05
C TYR A 127 -5.24 -7.56 6.72
N PHE A 128 -4.81 -8.31 5.72
CA PHE A 128 -4.52 -7.80 4.38
C PHE A 128 -4.67 -8.91 3.33
N TYR A 129 -4.64 -8.54 2.04
CA TYR A 129 -4.87 -9.48 0.93
C TYR A 129 -3.79 -9.41 -0.13
N GLY A 130 -2.61 -9.97 0.14
CA GLY A 130 -1.52 -10.00 -0.82
C GLY A 130 -0.17 -9.59 -0.25
N PRO A 131 0.59 -8.72 -0.93
CA PRO A 131 1.95 -8.37 -0.55
C PRO A 131 2.09 -7.08 0.28
N ASP A 132 0.98 -6.46 0.72
CA ASP A 132 0.92 -5.12 1.32
C ASP A 132 1.91 -4.91 2.46
N ILE A 133 1.99 -5.86 3.40
CA ILE A 133 2.90 -5.77 4.55
C ILE A 133 4.35 -5.67 4.09
N GLY A 134 4.77 -6.54 3.16
CA GLY A 134 6.15 -6.50 2.65
C GLY A 134 6.47 -5.19 1.94
N MET A 135 5.49 -4.61 1.25
CA MET A 135 5.65 -3.32 0.59
C MET A 135 5.70 -2.15 1.59
N LEU A 136 4.85 -2.16 2.63
CA LEU A 136 4.90 -1.18 3.71
C LEU A 136 6.25 -1.21 4.44
N GLU A 137 6.71 -2.40 4.84
CA GLU A 137 7.99 -2.58 5.51
C GLU A 137 9.14 -2.03 4.68
N LYS A 138 9.15 -2.36 3.38
CA LYS A 138 10.18 -1.91 2.44
C LYS A 138 10.17 -0.40 2.23
N CYS A 139 8.99 0.18 1.97
CA CYS A 139 8.88 1.59 1.62
C CYS A 139 9.08 2.53 2.81
N PHE A 140 8.71 2.10 4.01
CA PHE A 140 8.78 2.94 5.22
C PHE A 140 9.89 2.53 6.20
N HIS A 141 10.68 1.48 5.87
CA HIS A 141 11.72 0.95 6.75
C HIS A 141 11.21 0.67 8.16
N ILE A 142 10.10 -0.06 8.24
CA ILE A 142 9.45 -0.48 9.48
C ILE A 142 9.40 -2.01 9.56
N ASP A 143 9.35 -2.54 10.76
CA ASP A 143 9.17 -3.97 11.00
C ASP A 143 7.80 -4.18 11.66
N LEU A 144 6.84 -4.63 10.85
CA LEU A 144 5.48 -4.89 11.30
C LEU A 144 5.32 -6.33 11.79
N ARG A 145 5.97 -7.28 11.14
CA ARG A 145 5.81 -8.72 11.42
C ARG A 145 6.32 -9.10 12.80
N SER A 146 7.34 -8.42 13.33
CA SER A 146 7.82 -8.67 14.68
C SER A 146 6.89 -8.13 15.78
N ARG A 147 6.02 -7.17 15.45
CA ARG A 147 5.21 -6.42 16.42
C ARG A 147 3.74 -6.79 16.40
N TYR A 148 3.23 -7.25 15.26
CA TYR A 148 1.81 -7.47 15.04
C TYR A 148 1.56 -8.85 14.44
N ASN A 149 0.37 -9.38 14.65
CA ASN A 149 -0.10 -10.54 13.93
C ASN A 149 -0.52 -10.11 12.52
N CYS A 150 0.39 -10.21 11.55
CA CYS A 150 0.14 -9.87 10.14
C CYS A 150 -0.51 -11.07 9.43
N ILE A 151 -1.82 -11.05 9.23
CA ILE A 151 -2.62 -12.18 8.74
C ILE A 151 -2.99 -11.95 7.28
N ASN A 152 -2.44 -12.79 6.40
CA ASN A 152 -2.68 -12.72 4.95
C ASN A 152 -3.91 -13.54 4.55
N LEU A 153 -5.02 -12.89 4.24
CA LEU A 153 -6.26 -13.57 3.84
C LEU A 153 -6.17 -14.23 2.46
N LEU A 154 -5.26 -13.79 1.58
CA LEU A 154 -4.98 -14.53 0.34
C LEU A 154 -4.33 -15.89 0.63
N ALA A 155 -3.44 -15.98 1.61
CA ALA A 155 -2.88 -17.26 2.04
C ALA A 155 -3.97 -18.15 2.66
N ALA A 156 -4.87 -17.55 3.45
CA ALA A 156 -6.02 -18.23 4.02
C ALA A 156 -6.91 -18.87 2.94
N THR A 157 -7.30 -18.10 1.94
CA THR A 157 -8.17 -18.60 0.85
C THR A 157 -7.52 -19.72 0.06
N LYS A 158 -6.22 -19.61 -0.24
CA LYS A 158 -5.46 -20.67 -0.93
C LYS A 158 -5.39 -21.98 -0.13
N GLN A 159 -5.28 -21.87 1.18
CA GLN A 159 -5.22 -23.05 2.06
C GLN A 159 -6.61 -23.69 2.24
N LEU A 160 -7.65 -22.87 2.36
CA LEU A 160 -9.02 -23.33 2.59
C LEU A 160 -9.68 -23.88 1.32
N GLU A 161 -9.34 -23.34 0.18
CA GLU A 161 -9.89 -23.72 -1.14
C GLU A 161 -8.78 -23.97 -2.17
N PRO A 162 -7.91 -24.98 -1.99
CA PRO A 162 -6.73 -25.18 -2.84
C PRO A 162 -7.08 -25.43 -4.31
N ASN A 163 -8.29 -25.89 -4.59
CA ASN A 163 -8.78 -26.19 -5.92
C ASN A 163 -9.63 -25.06 -6.54
N ALA A 164 -9.71 -23.89 -5.90
CA ALA A 164 -10.45 -22.76 -6.44
C ALA A 164 -9.79 -22.25 -7.74
N LYS A 165 -10.62 -21.94 -8.75
CA LYS A 165 -10.13 -21.39 -10.03
C LYS A 165 -9.47 -20.03 -9.90
N SER A 166 -9.83 -19.29 -8.88
CA SER A 166 -9.32 -17.95 -8.61
C SER A 166 -9.35 -17.66 -7.10
N HIS A 167 -8.33 -16.93 -6.63
CA HIS A 167 -8.27 -16.44 -5.26
C HIS A 167 -8.26 -14.90 -5.23
N LYS A 168 -8.90 -14.25 -6.20
CA LYS A 168 -9.07 -12.80 -6.17
C LYS A 168 -10.05 -12.41 -5.08
N LEU A 169 -9.84 -11.27 -4.42
CA LEU A 169 -10.75 -10.77 -3.38
C LEU A 169 -12.19 -10.68 -3.88
N VAL A 170 -12.40 -10.18 -5.11
CA VAL A 170 -13.70 -10.04 -5.74
C VAL A 170 -14.50 -11.36 -5.87
N GLU A 171 -13.83 -12.49 -6.03
CA GLU A 171 -14.51 -13.79 -6.08
C GLU A 171 -15.13 -14.17 -4.73
N TYR A 172 -14.45 -13.85 -3.64
CA TYR A 172 -14.93 -14.06 -2.28
C TYR A 172 -15.99 -13.02 -1.88
N GLU A 173 -15.91 -11.82 -2.43
CA GLU A 173 -16.97 -10.81 -2.31
C GLU A 173 -18.27 -11.31 -2.93
N HIS A 174 -18.24 -11.81 -4.16
CA HIS A 174 -19.41 -12.37 -4.84
C HIS A 174 -19.98 -13.56 -4.06
N GLN A 175 -19.15 -14.48 -3.57
CA GLN A 175 -19.59 -15.59 -2.73
C GLN A 175 -20.24 -15.11 -1.42
N ALA A 176 -19.81 -14.00 -0.88
CA ALA A 176 -20.35 -13.37 0.33
C ALA A 176 -21.58 -12.49 0.06
N GLY A 177 -22.01 -12.34 -1.20
CA GLY A 177 -23.11 -11.45 -1.60
C GLY A 177 -22.76 -9.96 -1.49
N ILE A 178 -21.49 -9.61 -1.61
CA ILE A 178 -21.00 -8.24 -1.54
C ILE A 178 -20.86 -7.69 -2.96
N TYR A 179 -21.52 -6.56 -3.23
CA TYR A 179 -21.46 -5.85 -4.50
C TYR A 179 -20.73 -4.53 -4.31
N ARG A 180 -19.92 -4.14 -5.30
CA ARG A 180 -19.16 -2.90 -5.28
C ARG A 180 -19.91 -1.79 -6.01
N GLU A 181 -19.83 -0.58 -5.51
CA GLU A 181 -20.21 0.63 -6.23
C GLU A 181 -19.25 0.88 -7.41
N THR A 182 -17.96 0.52 -7.22
CA THR A 182 -16.93 0.60 -8.25
C THR A 182 -16.84 -0.64 -9.14
N GLU A 183 -17.90 -1.45 -9.21
CA GLU A 183 -17.91 -2.63 -10.07
C GLU A 183 -17.64 -2.26 -11.54
N GLY A 184 -16.68 -3.00 -12.15
CA GLY A 184 -16.23 -2.68 -13.51
C GLY A 184 -15.13 -1.63 -13.61
N TYR A 185 -14.71 -0.98 -12.51
CA TYR A 185 -13.52 -0.17 -12.50
C TYR A 185 -12.30 -1.06 -12.74
N LYS A 186 -11.65 -0.88 -13.88
CA LYS A 186 -10.46 -1.65 -14.26
C LYS A 186 -9.27 -0.72 -14.34
N HIS A 187 -8.22 -1.06 -13.62
CA HIS A 187 -6.92 -0.43 -13.80
C HIS A 187 -6.32 -0.85 -15.15
N ASN A 188 -6.04 0.09 -16.03
CA ASN A 188 -5.39 -0.17 -17.31
C ASN A 188 -3.97 -0.72 -17.12
N SER A 189 -3.23 -0.16 -16.16
CA SER A 189 -1.93 -0.66 -15.71
C SER A 189 -1.55 0.04 -14.41
N ILE A 190 -0.74 -0.60 -13.56
CA ILE A 190 -0.20 -0.02 -12.33
C ILE A 190 0.50 1.32 -12.59
N PHE A 191 1.23 1.42 -13.73
CA PHE A 191 1.90 2.67 -14.11
C PHE A 191 0.91 3.80 -14.39
N ASN A 192 -0.13 3.53 -15.17
CA ASN A 192 -1.16 4.52 -15.50
C ASN A 192 -1.92 4.95 -14.25
N VAL A 193 -2.30 4.03 -13.37
CA VAL A 193 -2.96 4.34 -12.09
C VAL A 193 -2.08 5.28 -11.26
N HIS A 194 -0.79 4.98 -11.12
CA HIS A 194 0.14 5.83 -10.38
C HIS A 194 0.29 7.21 -11.02
N ARG A 195 0.42 7.30 -12.34
CA ARG A 195 0.48 8.58 -13.05
C ARG A 195 -0.81 9.38 -12.83
N ASP A 196 -1.95 8.75 -13.05
CA ASP A 196 -3.26 9.40 -13.01
C ASP A 196 -3.65 9.81 -11.59
N TRP A 197 -3.15 9.10 -10.56
CA TRP A 197 -3.24 9.53 -9.17
C TRP A 197 -2.73 10.95 -8.95
N TYR A 198 -1.64 11.34 -9.60
CA TYR A 198 -1.04 12.66 -9.45
C TYR A 198 -1.50 13.70 -10.46
N THR A 199 -2.17 13.29 -11.53
CA THR A 199 -2.53 14.19 -12.65
C THR A 199 -4.02 14.38 -12.84
N ASP A 200 -4.85 13.44 -12.39
CA ASP A 200 -6.29 13.44 -12.61
C ASP A 200 -7.07 13.36 -11.28
N PRO A 201 -7.72 14.48 -10.84
CA PRO A 201 -8.51 14.49 -9.62
C PRO A 201 -9.72 13.56 -9.63
N GLN A 202 -10.35 13.35 -10.80
CA GLN A 202 -11.49 12.42 -10.90
C GLN A 202 -11.04 10.97 -10.79
N HIS A 203 -9.93 10.65 -11.44
CA HIS A 203 -9.31 9.34 -11.31
C HIS A 203 -8.93 9.05 -9.85
N ARG A 204 -8.33 10.02 -9.16
CA ARG A 204 -7.99 9.91 -7.74
C ARG A 204 -9.20 9.62 -6.86
N ALA A 205 -10.32 10.34 -7.08
CA ALA A 205 -11.55 10.10 -6.34
C ALA A 205 -12.05 8.66 -6.51
N ARG A 206 -11.95 8.11 -7.72
CA ARG A 206 -12.29 6.70 -8.01
C ARG A 206 -11.35 5.72 -7.32
N VAL A 207 -10.04 5.98 -7.34
CA VAL A 207 -9.04 5.13 -6.64
C VAL A 207 -9.29 5.12 -5.14
N LEU A 208 -9.60 6.27 -4.54
CA LEU A 208 -9.95 6.37 -3.13
C LEU A 208 -11.21 5.55 -2.79
N LEU A 209 -12.27 5.68 -3.60
CA LEU A 209 -13.49 4.91 -3.40
C LEU A 209 -13.23 3.41 -3.55
N TYR A 210 -12.53 3.01 -4.60
CA TYR A 210 -12.16 1.62 -4.85
C TYR A 210 -11.36 1.03 -3.66
N ASN A 211 -10.32 1.71 -3.21
CA ASN A 211 -9.50 1.27 -2.10
C ASN A 211 -10.28 1.23 -0.76
N LYS A 212 -11.26 2.14 -0.55
CA LYS A 212 -12.17 2.08 0.60
C LYS A 212 -13.04 0.82 0.56
N GLU A 213 -13.55 0.47 -0.61
CA GLU A 213 -14.32 -0.76 -0.79
C GLU A 213 -13.44 -1.98 -0.52
N ASP A 214 -12.19 -2.00 -1.00
CA ASP A 214 -11.26 -3.11 -0.75
C ASP A 214 -11.10 -3.36 0.76
N VAL A 215 -10.86 -2.36 1.58
CA VAL A 215 -10.66 -2.57 3.03
C VAL A 215 -11.94 -2.95 3.78
N ILE A 216 -13.08 -2.35 3.44
CA ILE A 216 -14.38 -2.69 4.05
C ILE A 216 -14.82 -4.10 3.62
N ASN A 217 -14.64 -4.43 2.36
CA ASN A 217 -15.00 -5.73 1.83
C ASN A 217 -14.05 -6.81 2.36
N LEU A 218 -12.78 -6.51 2.56
CA LEU A 218 -11.83 -7.41 3.21
C LEU A 218 -12.29 -7.80 4.62
N LEU A 219 -12.80 -6.86 5.40
CA LEU A 219 -13.43 -7.11 6.70
C LEU A 219 -14.63 -8.08 6.56
N LYS A 220 -15.52 -7.81 5.60
CA LYS A 220 -16.72 -8.64 5.37
C LYS A 220 -16.35 -10.03 4.85
N VAL A 221 -15.42 -10.12 3.91
CA VAL A 221 -14.88 -11.38 3.38
C VAL A 221 -14.20 -12.19 4.48
N LYS A 222 -13.42 -11.56 5.35
CA LYS A 222 -12.86 -12.25 6.51
C LYS A 222 -13.97 -12.88 7.38
N ARG A 223 -15.01 -12.12 7.73
CA ARG A 223 -16.15 -12.64 8.50
C ARG A 223 -16.85 -13.82 7.78
N PHE A 224 -17.05 -13.69 6.45
CA PHE A 224 -17.65 -14.75 5.63
C PHE A 224 -16.77 -16.01 5.64
N ILE A 225 -15.48 -15.92 5.35
CA ILE A 225 -14.55 -17.05 5.33
C ILE A 225 -14.52 -17.75 6.70
N TYR A 226 -14.39 -16.98 7.78
CA TYR A 226 -14.33 -17.56 9.14
C TYR A 226 -15.60 -18.29 9.53
N LYS A 227 -16.75 -17.79 9.12
CA LYS A 227 -18.04 -18.47 9.32
C LYS A 227 -18.18 -19.71 8.45
N LYS A 228 -17.91 -19.59 7.13
CA LYS A 228 -18.05 -20.68 6.14
C LYS A 228 -17.19 -21.88 6.50
N TYR A 229 -15.94 -21.65 6.87
CA TYR A 229 -14.97 -22.72 7.15
C TYR A 229 -14.77 -23.00 8.64
N ARG A 230 -15.54 -22.36 9.53
CA ARG A 230 -15.40 -22.52 10.99
C ARG A 230 -13.96 -22.35 11.47
N VAL A 231 -13.31 -21.31 10.96
CA VAL A 231 -11.88 -21.07 11.18
C VAL A 231 -11.56 -20.95 12.66
N THR A 232 -10.61 -21.76 13.11
CA THR A 232 -10.11 -21.75 14.49
C THR A 232 -8.95 -20.74 14.65
N LYS A 233 -8.71 -20.31 15.89
CA LYS A 233 -7.52 -19.48 16.21
C LYS A 233 -6.19 -20.16 15.83
N GLN A 234 -6.12 -21.49 15.86
CA GLN A 234 -4.93 -22.23 15.46
C GLN A 234 -4.72 -22.18 13.95
N GLN A 235 -5.76 -22.32 13.15
CA GLN A 235 -5.69 -22.15 11.69
C GLN A 235 -5.28 -20.73 11.31
N GLU A 236 -5.83 -19.72 11.99
CA GLU A 236 -5.46 -18.32 11.74
C GLU A 236 -3.97 -18.06 11.97
N LYS A 237 -3.35 -18.73 12.96
CA LYS A 237 -1.89 -18.63 13.19
C LYS A 237 -1.06 -19.10 11.99
N ASN A 238 -1.56 -20.02 11.19
CA ASN A 238 -0.85 -20.54 10.02
C ASN A 238 -0.80 -19.53 8.85
N TRP A 239 -1.59 -18.46 8.91
CA TRP A 239 -1.66 -17.41 7.87
C TRP A 239 -0.88 -16.14 8.24
N LYS A 240 -0.22 -16.17 9.39
CA LYS A 240 0.70 -15.10 9.79
C LYS A 240 1.96 -15.12 8.92
N LEU A 241 2.44 -13.95 8.59
CA LEU A 241 3.72 -13.77 7.92
C LEU A 241 4.88 -13.83 8.92
#